data_c2dabe37d21d4106c5a7380fd61e67ee
#
_entry.id   c2dabe37d21d4106c5a7380fd61e67ee
#
_cell.length_a   1.000
_cell.length_b   1.000
_cell.length_c   1.000
_cell.angle_alpha   90.00
_cell.angle_beta   90.00
_cell.angle_gamma   90.00
#
_symmetry.space_group_name_H-M   'P 1'
#
loop_
_entity.id
_entity.type
_entity.pdbx_description
1 polymer ?
#
loop_
_entity_poly.entity_id
_entity_poly.type
_entity_poly.pdbx_seq_one_letter_code
_entity_poly.pdbx_strand_id
1 'polypeptide(L)'
;MTRPHVIRTGILDVNTVIVPLDDKKCFVVDPAACALRGDESKIVDYLRAQNLDCLAIVLTHSHFDHIMGIAPVKNAFPNAQIAIHEAEFSELTNPPGPMGRAVLSFFGMQDFLREVSNQPSAERALKDGEDFFGWKVIHTPGHTPGSICLYNQNDGLLISGDTIFERGGYGRTDMAGGNEAQLLLSLELLRKTIPEGTPVYQGHGAPCFSYSRF
;
A
#
# COMPACT_ATOMS: atom_id res chain seq x y z
N MET A 1 -1.47 3.35 -22.13
CA MET A 1 -0.98 2.51 -21.04
C MET A 1 -2.13 1.78 -20.35
N THR A 2 -1.91 0.59 -19.85
CA THR A 2 -2.93 -0.19 -19.14
C THR A 2 -3.15 0.44 -17.76
N ARG A 3 -4.41 0.72 -17.41
CA ARG A 3 -4.77 1.26 -16.09
C ARG A 3 -4.46 0.24 -14.98
N PRO A 4 -4.10 0.68 -13.77
CA PRO A 4 -4.00 -0.21 -12.63
C PRO A 4 -5.28 -1.02 -12.43
N HIS A 5 -5.10 -2.29 -12.04
CA HIS A 5 -6.20 -3.19 -11.71
C HIS A 5 -6.29 -3.35 -10.19
N VAL A 6 -7.51 -3.31 -9.65
CA VAL A 6 -7.73 -3.43 -8.20
C VAL A 6 -8.39 -4.75 -7.89
N ILE A 7 -7.83 -5.46 -6.92
CA ILE A 7 -8.42 -6.67 -6.35
C ILE A 7 -8.64 -6.42 -4.86
N ARG A 8 -9.88 -6.51 -4.40
CA ARG A 8 -10.17 -6.49 -2.96
C ARG A 8 -9.73 -7.78 -2.31
N THR A 9 -8.87 -7.67 -1.29
CA THR A 9 -8.28 -8.81 -0.59
C THR A 9 -8.17 -8.53 0.91
N GLY A 10 -7.95 -9.60 1.68
CA GLY A 10 -7.72 -9.51 3.11
C GLY A 10 -8.95 -9.20 3.94
N ILE A 11 -8.76 -9.23 5.26
CA ILE A 11 -9.85 -9.18 6.25
C ILE A 11 -10.57 -7.84 6.33
N LEU A 12 -9.91 -6.74 5.91
CA LEU A 12 -10.50 -5.39 5.90
C LEU A 12 -10.82 -4.89 4.48
N ASP A 13 -10.92 -5.80 3.50
CA ASP A 13 -11.26 -5.48 2.11
C ASP A 13 -10.34 -4.39 1.50
N VAL A 14 -9.02 -4.56 1.71
CA VAL A 14 -8.00 -3.66 1.16
C VAL A 14 -8.01 -3.73 -0.38
N ASN A 15 -7.90 -2.59 -1.00
CA ASN A 15 -7.71 -2.45 -2.44
C ASN A 15 -6.24 -2.74 -2.81
N THR A 16 -5.88 -4.00 -3.00
CA THR A 16 -4.59 -4.36 -3.59
C THR A 16 -4.53 -3.86 -5.02
N VAL A 17 -3.54 -3.04 -5.35
CA VAL A 17 -3.42 -2.43 -6.69
C VAL A 17 -2.32 -3.12 -7.48
N ILE A 18 -2.67 -3.68 -8.64
CA ILE A 18 -1.73 -4.25 -9.59
C ILE A 18 -1.46 -3.20 -10.65
N VAL A 19 -0.21 -2.78 -10.76
CA VAL A 19 0.24 -1.71 -11.66
C VAL A 19 1.03 -2.32 -12.81
N PRO A 20 0.46 -2.42 -14.02
CA PRO A 20 1.19 -2.88 -15.18
C PRO A 20 2.30 -1.90 -15.57
N LEU A 21 3.49 -2.43 -15.86
CA LEU A 21 4.62 -1.68 -16.42
C LEU A 21 4.68 -1.83 -17.95
N ASP A 22 4.36 -3.03 -18.40
CA ASP A 22 4.20 -3.41 -19.81
C ASP A 22 3.24 -4.60 -19.91
N ASP A 23 3.18 -5.25 -21.07
CA ASP A 23 2.26 -6.39 -21.32
C ASP A 23 2.62 -7.65 -20.50
N LYS A 24 3.79 -7.69 -19.85
CA LYS A 24 4.29 -8.87 -19.14
C LYS A 24 4.76 -8.61 -17.71
N LYS A 25 4.91 -7.35 -17.33
CA LYS A 25 5.52 -6.97 -16.05
C LYS A 25 4.60 -6.05 -15.27
N CYS A 26 4.64 -6.21 -13.95
CA CYS A 26 3.89 -5.35 -13.04
C CYS A 26 4.64 -5.18 -11.71
N PHE A 27 4.14 -4.27 -10.89
CA PHE A 27 4.33 -4.32 -9.43
C PHE A 27 2.99 -4.36 -8.73
N VAL A 28 2.99 -4.85 -7.49
CA VAL A 28 1.80 -4.98 -6.64
C VAL A 28 1.93 -4.02 -5.47
N VAL A 29 0.87 -3.26 -5.19
CA VAL A 29 0.80 -2.35 -4.04
C VAL A 29 -0.16 -2.92 -3.02
N ASP A 30 0.26 -2.94 -1.76
CA ASP A 30 -0.50 -3.38 -0.59
C ASP A 30 -1.18 -4.74 -0.78
N PRO A 31 -0.40 -5.84 -0.96
CA PRO A 31 -0.97 -7.17 -1.03
C PRO A 31 -1.53 -7.58 0.33
N ALA A 32 -2.85 -7.69 0.42
CA ALA A 32 -3.56 -7.94 1.68
C ALA A 32 -4.18 -9.33 1.78
N ALA A 33 -4.10 -10.12 0.70
CA ALA A 33 -4.69 -11.46 0.64
C ALA A 33 -4.13 -12.40 1.72
N CYS A 34 -4.99 -13.10 2.45
CA CYS A 34 -4.56 -13.90 3.59
C CYS A 34 -5.36 -15.20 3.76
N ALA A 35 -4.74 -16.18 4.41
CA ALA A 35 -5.37 -17.47 4.68
C ALA A 35 -6.62 -17.36 5.56
N LEU A 36 -6.63 -16.42 6.50
CA LEU A 36 -7.77 -16.19 7.39
C LEU A 36 -9.04 -15.72 6.65
N ARG A 37 -8.88 -15.04 5.52
CA ARG A 37 -9.96 -14.69 4.61
C ARG A 37 -10.26 -15.82 3.61
N GLY A 38 -9.30 -16.72 3.39
CA GLY A 38 -9.35 -17.76 2.35
C GLY A 38 -9.13 -17.19 0.95
N ASP A 39 -8.40 -16.11 0.83
CA ASP A 39 -8.12 -15.43 -0.45
C ASP A 39 -6.62 -15.27 -0.75
N GLU A 40 -5.75 -15.98 -0.03
CA GLU A 40 -4.29 -15.88 -0.14
C GLU A 40 -3.72 -16.10 -1.55
N SER A 41 -4.40 -16.93 -2.37
CA SER A 41 -3.97 -17.18 -3.76
C SER A 41 -4.46 -16.12 -4.77
N LYS A 42 -5.45 -15.31 -4.40
CA LYS A 42 -6.23 -14.47 -5.32
C LYS A 42 -5.37 -13.53 -6.17
N ILE A 43 -4.36 -12.91 -5.56
CA ILE A 43 -3.44 -12.01 -6.26
C ILE A 43 -2.57 -12.81 -7.23
N VAL A 44 -1.97 -13.89 -6.77
CA VAL A 44 -1.07 -14.77 -7.56
C VAL A 44 -1.84 -15.40 -8.74
N ASP A 45 -3.07 -15.87 -8.50
CA ASP A 45 -3.90 -16.46 -9.53
C ASP A 45 -4.24 -15.44 -10.62
N TYR A 46 -4.55 -14.20 -10.24
CA TYR A 46 -4.76 -13.12 -11.21
C TYR A 46 -3.49 -12.84 -12.04
N LEU A 47 -2.33 -12.68 -11.39
CA LEU A 47 -1.08 -12.39 -12.08
C LEU A 47 -0.72 -13.50 -13.09
N ARG A 48 -0.89 -14.76 -12.69
CA ARG A 48 -0.67 -15.92 -13.58
C ARG A 48 -1.65 -15.96 -14.73
N ALA A 49 -2.94 -15.72 -14.47
CA ALA A 49 -3.98 -15.68 -15.49
C ALA A 49 -3.75 -14.57 -16.54
N GLN A 50 -3.15 -13.44 -16.12
CA GLN A 50 -2.78 -12.34 -17.01
C GLN A 50 -1.36 -12.50 -17.61
N ASN A 51 -0.62 -13.58 -17.27
CA ASN A 51 0.76 -13.81 -17.69
C ASN A 51 1.70 -12.63 -17.32
N LEU A 52 1.49 -12.06 -16.10
CA LEU A 52 2.27 -10.96 -15.55
C LEU A 52 3.35 -11.47 -14.61
N ASP A 53 4.58 -10.99 -14.79
CA ASP A 53 5.71 -11.17 -13.86
C ASP A 53 5.75 -9.99 -12.87
N CYS A 54 5.72 -10.31 -11.57
CA CYS A 54 5.77 -9.30 -10.52
C CYS A 54 7.22 -8.93 -10.20
N LEU A 55 7.61 -7.69 -10.50
CA LEU A 55 8.98 -7.19 -10.26
C LEU A 55 9.15 -6.62 -8.85
N ALA A 56 8.08 -6.12 -8.25
CA ALA A 56 8.13 -5.54 -6.92
C ALA A 56 6.79 -5.64 -6.19
N ILE A 57 6.90 -5.64 -4.86
CA ILE A 57 5.82 -5.47 -3.90
C ILE A 57 6.09 -4.15 -3.20
N VAL A 58 5.18 -3.19 -3.31
CA VAL A 58 5.32 -1.87 -2.68
C VAL A 58 4.26 -1.72 -1.61
N LEU A 59 4.68 -1.24 -0.45
CA LEU A 59 3.76 -0.97 0.65
C LEU A 59 3.62 0.53 0.84
N THR A 60 2.37 0.99 0.84
CA THR A 60 2.07 2.39 1.15
C THR A 60 2.37 2.70 2.60
N HIS A 61 2.21 1.71 3.49
CA HIS A 61 2.53 1.76 4.91
C HIS A 61 2.54 0.34 5.50
N SER A 62 2.89 0.19 6.78
CA SER A 62 3.12 -1.12 7.41
C SER A 62 1.95 -1.64 8.25
N HIS A 63 0.74 -1.13 8.13
CA HIS A 63 -0.39 -1.70 8.84
C HIS A 63 -0.63 -3.15 8.42
N PHE A 64 -1.02 -3.95 9.39
CA PHE A 64 -1.08 -5.41 9.26
C PHE A 64 -1.97 -5.88 8.11
N ASP A 65 -3.06 -5.20 7.86
CA ASP A 65 -4.02 -5.53 6.81
C ASP A 65 -3.49 -5.25 5.40
N HIS A 66 -2.52 -4.35 5.23
CA HIS A 66 -1.88 -4.07 3.93
C HIS A 66 -0.71 -5.01 3.59
N ILE A 67 -0.20 -5.77 4.58
CA ILE A 67 1.04 -6.55 4.42
C ILE A 67 0.82 -8.07 4.42
N MET A 68 -0.38 -8.57 4.78
CA MET A 68 -0.63 -10.00 5.01
C MET A 68 -0.45 -10.88 3.76
N GLY A 69 -0.50 -10.31 2.57
CA GLY A 69 -0.32 -11.01 1.30
C GLY A 69 1.09 -10.94 0.70
N ILE A 70 2.07 -10.38 1.41
CA ILE A 70 3.46 -10.29 0.90
C ILE A 70 4.02 -11.71 0.63
N ALA A 71 3.91 -12.62 1.61
CA ALA A 71 4.48 -13.97 1.52
C ALA A 71 3.93 -14.78 0.32
N PRO A 72 2.62 -14.89 0.08
CA PRO A 72 2.11 -15.57 -1.11
C PRO A 72 2.65 -15.01 -2.43
N VAL A 73 2.71 -13.68 -2.56
CA VAL A 73 3.23 -13.02 -3.78
C VAL A 73 4.74 -13.25 -3.92
N LYS A 74 5.52 -13.05 -2.85
CA LYS A 74 6.98 -13.27 -2.85
C LYS A 74 7.36 -14.71 -3.14
N ASN A 75 6.61 -15.69 -2.61
CA ASN A 75 6.83 -17.10 -2.88
C ASN A 75 6.56 -17.46 -4.35
N ALA A 76 5.55 -16.85 -4.96
CA ALA A 76 5.23 -17.07 -6.36
C ALA A 76 6.18 -16.34 -7.32
N PHE A 77 6.71 -15.18 -6.89
CA PHE A 77 7.61 -14.30 -7.64
C PHE A 77 8.84 -13.96 -6.78
N PRO A 78 9.79 -14.90 -6.62
CA PRO A 78 10.90 -14.76 -5.67
C PRO A 78 11.84 -13.58 -5.96
N ASN A 79 11.87 -13.10 -7.20
CA ASN A 79 12.64 -11.93 -7.60
C ASN A 79 11.94 -10.59 -7.35
N ALA A 80 10.65 -10.59 -6.95
CA ALA A 80 9.91 -9.37 -6.62
C ALA A 80 10.52 -8.68 -5.40
N GLN A 81 11.02 -7.45 -5.57
CA GLN A 81 11.63 -6.69 -4.48
C GLN A 81 10.57 -6.10 -3.56
N ILE A 82 10.66 -6.35 -2.26
CA ILE A 82 9.75 -5.79 -1.25
C ILE A 82 10.24 -4.40 -0.85
N ALA A 83 9.43 -3.37 -1.08
CA ALA A 83 9.78 -1.98 -0.86
C ALA A 83 8.75 -1.27 0.04
N ILE A 84 9.25 -0.45 0.97
CA ILE A 84 8.47 0.42 1.85
C ILE A 84 9.26 1.70 2.12
N HIS A 85 8.60 2.78 2.55
CA HIS A 85 9.28 4.01 2.91
C HIS A 85 10.29 3.82 4.07
N GLU A 86 11.42 4.55 4.03
CA GLU A 86 12.52 4.41 5.00
C GLU A 86 12.08 4.60 6.45
N ALA A 87 11.08 5.44 6.71
CA ALA A 87 10.56 5.68 8.07
C ALA A 87 9.86 4.47 8.70
N GLU A 88 9.44 3.48 7.88
CA GLU A 88 8.83 2.23 8.35
C GLU A 88 9.60 0.98 7.94
N PHE A 89 10.80 1.14 7.39
CA PHE A 89 11.61 0.01 6.98
C PHE A 89 11.88 -0.96 8.14
N SER A 90 12.12 -0.42 9.35
CA SER A 90 12.35 -1.23 10.55
C SER A 90 11.12 -2.03 11.00
N GLU A 91 9.89 -1.56 10.71
CA GLU A 91 8.66 -2.30 11.01
C GLU A 91 8.57 -3.62 10.24
N LEU A 92 9.16 -3.67 9.04
CA LEU A 92 9.20 -4.84 8.18
C LEU A 92 10.57 -5.53 8.12
N THR A 93 11.51 -5.21 9.00
CA THR A 93 12.76 -5.99 9.14
C THR A 93 12.47 -7.32 9.84
N ASN A 94 11.55 -7.32 10.79
CA ASN A 94 11.04 -8.50 11.49
C ASN A 94 9.55 -8.25 11.83
N PRO A 95 8.65 -8.41 10.85
CA PRO A 95 7.25 -8.05 11.02
C PRO A 95 6.52 -8.94 12.04
N PRO A 96 5.52 -8.38 12.75
CA PRO A 96 5.28 -6.95 12.83
C PRO A 96 6.28 -6.30 13.78
N GLY A 97 6.74 -5.12 13.42
CA GLY A 97 7.54 -4.27 14.31
C GLY A 97 6.74 -3.72 15.49
N PRO A 98 7.34 -2.84 16.33
CA PRO A 98 6.69 -2.32 17.52
C PRO A 98 5.35 -1.61 17.24
N MET A 99 5.26 -0.82 16.17
CA MET A 99 4.04 -0.12 15.77
C MET A 99 2.95 -1.12 15.37
N GLY A 100 3.27 -2.08 14.51
CA GLY A 100 2.32 -3.10 14.06
C GLY A 100 1.77 -3.95 15.23
N ARG A 101 2.62 -4.30 16.22
CA ARG A 101 2.17 -5.00 17.43
C ARG A 101 1.20 -4.15 18.26
N ALA A 102 1.50 -2.84 18.41
CA ALA A 102 0.63 -1.92 19.13
C ALA A 102 -0.73 -1.77 18.45
N VAL A 103 -0.77 -1.70 17.11
CA VAL A 103 -2.01 -1.63 16.33
C VAL A 103 -2.83 -2.91 16.47
N LEU A 104 -2.22 -4.09 16.35
CA LEU A 104 -2.90 -5.37 16.59
C LEU A 104 -3.49 -5.46 18.00
N SER A 105 -2.75 -4.97 19.00
CA SER A 105 -3.22 -4.91 20.38
C SER A 105 -4.39 -3.94 20.56
N PHE A 106 -4.33 -2.77 19.93
CA PHE A 106 -5.39 -1.76 19.97
C PHE A 106 -6.74 -2.31 19.46
N PHE A 107 -6.71 -3.12 18.40
CA PHE A 107 -7.91 -3.75 17.85
C PHE A 107 -8.29 -5.09 18.51
N GLY A 108 -7.52 -5.60 19.47
CA GLY A 108 -7.74 -6.92 20.04
C GLY A 108 -7.48 -8.06 19.04
N MET A 109 -6.64 -7.83 18.05
CA MET A 109 -6.37 -8.72 16.92
C MET A 109 -5.06 -9.52 17.08
N GLN A 110 -4.70 -9.89 18.30
CA GLN A 110 -3.46 -10.64 18.57
C GLN A 110 -3.42 -12.00 17.86
N ASP A 111 -4.56 -12.59 17.55
CA ASP A 111 -4.66 -13.85 16.80
C ASP A 111 -4.07 -13.74 15.38
N PHE A 112 -4.03 -12.53 14.81
CA PHE A 112 -3.39 -12.26 13.53
C PHE A 112 -1.87 -12.13 13.60
N LEU A 113 -1.29 -12.08 14.80
CA LEU A 113 0.15 -11.90 15.00
C LEU A 113 0.97 -12.97 14.25
N ARG A 114 0.49 -14.22 14.25
CA ARG A 114 1.18 -15.32 13.57
C ARG A 114 1.25 -15.08 12.05
N GLU A 115 0.15 -14.64 11.44
CA GLU A 115 0.08 -14.39 10.00
C GLU A 115 1.01 -13.24 9.59
N VAL A 116 0.96 -12.15 10.35
CA VAL A 116 1.83 -10.99 10.11
C VAL A 116 3.30 -11.33 10.36
N SER A 117 3.62 -12.17 11.37
CA SER A 117 5.00 -12.58 11.67
C SER A 117 5.61 -13.52 10.61
N ASN A 118 4.80 -14.12 9.77
CA ASN A 118 5.27 -14.97 8.68
C ASN A 118 5.59 -14.19 7.38
N GLN A 119 5.40 -12.86 7.39
CA GLN A 119 5.69 -12.04 6.21
C GLN A 119 7.20 -11.84 6.04
N PRO A 120 7.71 -11.89 4.79
CA PRO A 120 9.10 -11.59 4.50
C PRO A 120 9.47 -10.15 4.85
N SER A 121 10.75 -9.95 5.18
CA SER A 121 11.29 -8.62 5.46
C SER A 121 11.32 -7.74 4.22
N ALA A 122 11.20 -6.42 4.41
CA ALA A 122 11.46 -5.44 3.38
C ALA A 122 12.94 -5.50 2.92
N GLU A 123 13.14 -5.28 1.62
CA GLU A 123 14.45 -5.35 0.94
C GLU A 123 14.92 -3.98 0.46
N ARG A 124 14.00 -3.03 0.26
CA ARG A 124 14.28 -1.69 -0.26
C ARG A 124 13.59 -0.63 0.56
N ALA A 125 14.36 0.36 1.03
CA ALA A 125 13.84 1.58 1.63
C ALA A 125 13.61 2.62 0.53
N LEU A 126 12.35 3.08 0.40
CA LEU A 126 11.97 4.17 -0.51
C LEU A 126 12.14 5.52 0.17
N LYS A 127 12.39 6.56 -0.62
CA LYS A 127 12.55 7.93 -0.15
C LYS A 127 11.56 8.87 -0.84
N ASP A 128 11.24 9.97 -0.17
CA ASP A 128 10.45 11.04 -0.77
C ASP A 128 11.09 11.56 -2.06
N GLY A 129 10.25 11.78 -3.08
CA GLY A 129 10.68 12.26 -4.38
C GLY A 129 11.33 11.22 -5.29
N GLU A 130 11.59 10.00 -4.81
CA GLU A 130 12.18 8.92 -5.60
C GLU A 130 11.25 8.50 -6.74
N ASP A 131 11.85 8.18 -7.91
CA ASP A 131 11.13 7.51 -9.00
C ASP A 131 11.15 6.00 -8.79
N PHE A 132 9.95 5.41 -8.79
CA PHE A 132 9.75 3.98 -8.69
C PHE A 132 8.97 3.49 -9.91
N PHE A 133 9.66 3.00 -10.91
CA PHE A 133 9.07 2.55 -12.18
C PHE A 133 8.17 3.61 -12.87
N GLY A 134 8.57 4.88 -12.85
CA GLY A 134 7.79 5.98 -13.42
C GLY A 134 6.70 6.53 -12.48
N TRP A 135 6.64 6.05 -11.23
CA TRP A 135 5.77 6.56 -10.18
C TRP A 135 6.62 7.32 -9.15
N LYS A 136 6.34 8.58 -8.97
CA LYS A 136 6.98 9.39 -7.93
C LYS A 136 6.48 8.99 -6.56
N VAL A 137 7.38 8.66 -5.66
CA VAL A 137 7.09 8.47 -4.24
C VAL A 137 6.83 9.85 -3.61
N ILE A 138 5.70 10.02 -2.97
CA ILE A 138 5.37 11.22 -2.19
C ILE A 138 5.19 10.78 -0.75
N HIS A 139 6.07 11.23 0.14
CA HIS A 139 5.96 10.94 1.56
C HIS A 139 4.80 11.75 2.16
N THR A 140 3.82 11.05 2.70
CA THR A 140 2.57 11.60 3.25
C THR A 140 2.33 11.10 4.68
N PRO A 141 3.23 11.44 5.64
CA PRO A 141 3.13 10.96 7.01
C PRO A 141 1.89 11.49 7.71
N GLY A 142 1.43 10.73 8.71
CA GLY A 142 0.34 11.14 9.58
C GLY A 142 -0.64 10.03 9.90
N HIS A 143 -1.09 9.24 8.92
CA HIS A 143 -1.77 7.97 9.20
C HIS A 143 -0.78 6.99 9.87
N THR A 144 0.39 6.84 9.25
CA THR A 144 1.58 6.26 9.84
C THR A 144 2.81 7.13 9.54
N PRO A 145 3.97 6.94 10.22
CA PRO A 145 5.15 7.76 9.98
C PRO A 145 5.75 7.61 8.57
N GLY A 146 5.56 6.45 7.93
CA GLY A 146 6.11 6.16 6.60
C GLY A 146 5.04 6.05 5.52
N SER A 147 3.82 6.52 5.76
CA SER A 147 2.78 6.55 4.72
C SER A 147 3.27 7.28 3.47
N ILE A 148 3.02 6.67 2.31
CA ILE A 148 3.34 7.25 1.00
C ILE A 148 2.14 7.23 0.06
N CYS A 149 2.15 8.16 -0.88
CA CYS A 149 1.40 8.07 -2.12
C CYS A 149 2.35 7.79 -3.29
N LEU A 150 1.87 7.11 -4.32
CA LEU A 150 2.58 6.92 -5.57
C LEU A 150 1.88 7.71 -6.67
N TYR A 151 2.57 8.64 -7.30
CA TYR A 151 2.01 9.51 -8.33
C TYR A 151 2.67 9.30 -9.68
N ASN A 152 1.91 8.81 -10.66
CA ASN A 152 2.33 8.77 -12.05
C ASN A 152 1.89 10.06 -12.74
N GLN A 153 2.83 10.97 -12.93
CA GLN A 153 2.57 12.27 -13.53
C GLN A 153 2.23 12.16 -15.03
N ASN A 154 2.80 11.17 -15.74
CA ASN A 154 2.60 11.00 -17.18
C ASN A 154 1.18 10.53 -17.49
N ASP A 155 0.64 9.64 -16.69
CA ASP A 155 -0.70 9.09 -16.85
C ASP A 155 -1.76 9.84 -16.01
N GLY A 156 -1.33 10.74 -15.11
CA GLY A 156 -2.18 11.49 -14.20
C GLY A 156 -2.92 10.55 -13.24
N LEU A 157 -2.22 9.62 -12.58
CA LEU A 157 -2.81 8.62 -11.67
C LEU A 157 -2.15 8.70 -10.30
N LEU A 158 -2.95 8.54 -9.25
CA LEU A 158 -2.47 8.51 -7.85
C LEU A 158 -2.89 7.20 -7.17
N ILE A 159 -1.97 6.58 -6.45
CA ILE A 159 -2.25 5.53 -5.47
C ILE A 159 -2.01 6.15 -4.10
N SER A 160 -3.02 6.21 -3.25
CA SER A 160 -2.96 6.97 -2.00
C SER A 160 -2.80 6.12 -0.74
N GLY A 161 -2.90 4.79 -0.84
CA GLY A 161 -3.05 3.98 0.38
C GLY A 161 -4.14 4.57 1.27
N ASP A 162 -3.80 4.74 2.54
CA ASP A 162 -4.71 5.27 3.56
C ASP A 162 -4.50 6.76 3.85
N THR A 163 -3.82 7.49 2.95
CA THR A 163 -3.64 8.94 3.14
C THR A 163 -4.93 9.71 2.85
N ILE A 164 -5.57 9.46 1.70
CA ILE A 164 -6.84 10.11 1.32
C ILE A 164 -7.85 9.08 0.80
N PHE A 165 -9.12 9.34 1.08
CA PHE A 165 -10.27 8.56 0.65
C PHE A 165 -11.28 9.43 -0.10
N GLU A 166 -12.21 8.78 -0.78
CA GLU A 166 -13.31 9.49 -1.45
C GLU A 166 -14.09 10.39 -0.47
N ARG A 167 -14.75 11.42 -1.00
CA ARG A 167 -15.62 12.37 -0.25
C ARG A 167 -14.91 13.14 0.85
N GLY A 168 -13.62 13.43 0.67
CA GLY A 168 -12.83 14.19 1.65
C GLY A 168 -12.42 13.37 2.88
N GLY A 169 -12.53 12.04 2.83
CA GLY A 169 -12.02 11.18 3.88
C GLY A 169 -10.49 11.11 3.88
N TYR A 170 -9.92 10.79 5.02
CA TYR A 170 -8.49 10.54 5.21
C TYR A 170 -8.25 9.49 6.28
N GLY A 171 -7.05 8.94 6.31
CA GLY A 171 -6.65 7.91 7.26
C GLY A 171 -6.72 8.38 8.71
N ARG A 172 -7.14 7.51 9.61
CA ARG A 172 -7.17 7.80 11.05
C ARG A 172 -5.76 7.99 11.61
N THR A 173 -5.64 8.78 12.67
CA THR A 173 -4.37 9.16 13.29
C THR A 173 -4.28 8.84 14.77
N ASP A 174 -5.28 8.14 15.31
CA ASP A 174 -5.43 7.79 16.72
C ASP A 174 -4.80 6.44 17.12
N MET A 175 -4.09 5.81 16.18
CA MET A 175 -3.33 4.58 16.40
C MET A 175 -1.84 4.85 16.64
N ALA A 176 -1.11 3.82 17.05
CA ALA A 176 0.34 3.90 17.21
C ALA A 176 1.00 4.40 15.90
N GLY A 177 1.85 5.40 16.01
CA GLY A 177 2.51 6.05 14.86
C GLY A 177 1.68 7.17 14.23
N GLY A 178 0.37 7.28 14.53
CA GLY A 178 -0.50 8.31 13.98
C GLY A 178 -0.18 9.71 14.48
N ASN A 179 -0.32 10.72 13.59
CA ASN A 179 -0.07 12.13 13.90
C ASN A 179 -0.95 13.03 13.00
N GLU A 180 -1.99 13.61 13.58
CA GLU A 180 -2.95 14.43 12.86
C GLU A 180 -2.32 15.69 12.24
N ALA A 181 -1.42 16.36 12.96
CA ALA A 181 -0.75 17.55 12.44
C ALA A 181 0.10 17.25 11.21
N GLN A 182 0.80 16.11 11.18
CA GLN A 182 1.54 15.65 9.99
C GLN A 182 0.59 15.30 8.86
N LEU A 183 -0.53 14.61 9.14
CA LEU A 183 -1.51 14.28 8.12
C LEU A 183 -2.07 15.54 7.45
N LEU A 184 -2.42 16.56 8.21
CA LEU A 184 -2.90 17.84 7.65
C LEU A 184 -1.88 18.51 6.73
N LEU A 185 -0.58 18.44 7.06
CA LEU A 185 0.49 18.92 6.18
C LEU A 185 0.61 18.07 4.91
N SER A 186 0.46 16.75 5.03
CA SER A 186 0.45 15.81 3.89
C SER A 186 -0.73 16.07 2.95
N LEU A 187 -1.92 16.34 3.49
CA LEU A 187 -3.10 16.71 2.71
C LEU A 187 -2.88 18.03 1.95
N GLU A 188 -2.28 19.02 2.61
CA GLU A 188 -1.93 20.30 1.97
C GLU A 188 -0.87 20.13 0.86
N LEU A 189 0.11 19.23 1.05
CA LEU A 189 1.08 18.86 0.02
C LEU A 189 0.38 18.24 -1.20
N LEU A 190 -0.51 17.27 -0.99
CA LEU A 190 -1.27 16.64 -2.06
C LEU A 190 -2.15 17.67 -2.79
N ARG A 191 -2.80 18.58 -2.07
CA ARG A 191 -3.62 19.66 -2.63
C ARG A 191 -2.83 20.54 -3.59
N LYS A 192 -1.54 20.79 -3.32
CA LYS A 192 -0.64 21.58 -4.17
C LYS A 192 -0.07 20.80 -5.34
N THR A 193 0.09 19.49 -5.17
CA THR A 193 0.84 18.63 -6.11
C THR A 193 -0.07 17.91 -7.10
N ILE A 194 -1.25 17.46 -6.64
CA ILE A 194 -2.13 16.61 -7.44
C ILE A 194 -3.20 17.47 -8.12
N PRO A 195 -3.33 17.38 -9.45
CA PRO A 195 -4.38 18.08 -10.18
C PRO A 195 -5.77 17.58 -9.79
N GLU A 196 -6.74 18.47 -9.82
CA GLU A 196 -8.16 18.13 -9.68
C GLU A 196 -8.60 17.18 -10.78
N GLY A 197 -9.47 16.22 -10.45
CA GLY A 197 -9.92 15.21 -11.41
C GLY A 197 -8.97 14.01 -11.58
N THR A 198 -7.77 14.01 -10.94
CA THR A 198 -6.86 12.86 -10.96
C THR A 198 -7.56 11.60 -10.42
N PRO A 199 -7.58 10.48 -11.16
CA PRO A 199 -8.03 9.20 -10.61
C PRO A 199 -7.14 8.74 -9.46
N VAL A 200 -7.77 8.42 -8.31
CA VAL A 200 -7.10 7.99 -7.08
C VAL A 200 -7.50 6.56 -6.75
N TYR A 201 -6.50 5.71 -6.57
CA TYR A 201 -6.63 4.35 -6.06
C TYR A 201 -6.32 4.38 -4.56
N GLN A 202 -7.37 4.23 -3.74
CA GLN A 202 -7.28 4.32 -2.28
C GLN A 202 -7.17 2.95 -1.63
N GLY A 203 -6.72 2.88 -0.36
CA GLY A 203 -6.52 1.62 0.35
C GLY A 203 -7.81 0.86 0.65
N HIS A 204 -8.88 1.55 1.01
CA HIS A 204 -10.18 0.96 1.34
C HIS A 204 -11.34 1.63 0.60
N GLY A 205 -12.50 0.97 0.56
CA GLY A 205 -13.73 1.52 -0.03
C GLY A 205 -13.79 1.37 -1.54
N ALA A 206 -14.20 2.42 -2.26
CA ALA A 206 -14.26 2.38 -3.72
C ALA A 206 -12.87 2.15 -4.32
N PRO A 207 -12.72 1.29 -5.35
CA PRO A 207 -11.40 1.00 -5.91
C PRO A 207 -10.72 2.19 -6.54
N CYS A 208 -11.51 3.18 -7.03
CA CYS A 208 -10.99 4.40 -7.62
C CYS A 208 -12.03 5.51 -7.50
N PHE A 209 -11.56 6.74 -7.26
CA PHE A 209 -12.39 7.94 -7.25
C PHE A 209 -11.67 9.10 -7.96
N SER A 210 -12.39 10.17 -8.28
CA SER A 210 -11.81 11.38 -8.85
C SER A 210 -11.38 12.33 -7.72
N TYR A 211 -10.10 12.71 -7.70
CA TYR A 211 -9.57 13.65 -6.71
C TYR A 211 -10.29 14.99 -6.78
N SER A 212 -10.78 15.45 -5.66
CA SER A 212 -11.29 16.80 -5.47
C SER A 212 -10.53 17.47 -4.33
N ARG A 213 -10.16 18.73 -4.52
CA ARG A 213 -9.55 19.52 -3.45
C ARG A 213 -10.63 19.81 -2.41
N PHE A 214 -10.36 19.41 -1.17
CA PHE A 214 -11.25 19.69 -0.04
C PHE A 214 -11.07 21.10 0.49
#